data_8f8842db7fbd09235396e9ace057253b
#
_entry.id   8f8842db7fbd09235396e9ace057253b
#
_cell.length_a   1.000
_cell.length_b   1.000
_cell.length_c   1.000
_cell.angle_alpha   90.00
_cell.angle_beta   90.00
_cell.angle_gamma   90.00
#
_symmetry.space_group_name_H-M   'P 1'
#
loop_
_entity.id
_entity.type
_entity.pdbx_description
1 polymer ?
#
loop_
_entity_poly.entity_id
_entity_poly.type
_entity_poly.pdbx_seq_one_letter_code
_entity_poly.pdbx_strand_id
1 'polypeptide(L)'
;IDELFDQLKKAVNFENSEKIESKIWSLWTTHPTKDSLTNLLADGSSSMSQNKLEDAYNIFTEVIEKDPNWAEAWNKRATVLYLMGKYEMSQADINKVLDIEKRHFGALTGQGLVQTALQNYQKAIDSYIEAHKVHPYMKSPMIMIEKLMLQLQKQSI
;
A
#
# COMPACT_ATOMS: atom_id res chain seq x y z
N ILE A 1 -8.10 -8.49 13.22
CA ILE A 1 -7.91 -8.14 11.81
C ILE A 1 -8.17 -9.34 10.89
N ASP A 2 -7.82 -10.56 11.26
CA ASP A 2 -7.99 -11.76 10.45
C ASP A 2 -9.45 -11.98 10.02
N GLU A 3 -10.38 -11.80 10.96
CA GLU A 3 -11.82 -11.88 10.66
C GLU A 3 -12.26 -10.83 9.62
N LEU A 4 -11.69 -9.62 9.65
CA LEU A 4 -12.01 -8.59 8.66
C LEU A 4 -11.52 -8.97 7.26
N PHE A 5 -10.37 -9.62 7.14
CA PHE A 5 -9.90 -10.12 5.86
C PHE A 5 -10.78 -11.26 5.32
N ASP A 6 -11.25 -12.14 6.19
CA ASP A 6 -12.21 -13.20 5.80
C ASP A 6 -13.54 -12.59 5.34
N GLN A 7 -14.03 -11.56 6.03
CA GLN A 7 -15.22 -10.80 5.62
C GLN A 7 -14.99 -10.07 4.29
N LEU A 8 -13.79 -9.46 4.08
CA LEU A 8 -13.47 -8.75 2.86
C LEU A 8 -13.51 -9.66 1.62
N LYS A 9 -12.96 -10.87 1.74
CA LYS A 9 -13.01 -11.89 0.68
C LYS A 9 -14.43 -12.36 0.36
N LYS A 10 -15.30 -12.37 1.36
CA LYS A 10 -16.70 -12.85 1.27
C LYS A 10 -17.71 -11.71 1.11
N ALA A 11 -17.23 -10.47 0.88
CA ALA A 11 -18.09 -9.33 0.70
C ALA A 11 -19.11 -9.59 -0.42
N VAL A 12 -20.37 -9.24 -0.17
CA VAL A 12 -21.49 -9.55 -1.10
C VAL A 12 -21.70 -8.49 -2.16
N ASN A 13 -21.17 -7.29 -1.94
CA ASN A 13 -21.22 -6.15 -2.86
C ASN A 13 -20.14 -5.12 -2.52
N PHE A 14 -20.01 -4.12 -3.39
CA PHE A 14 -19.03 -3.06 -3.26
C PHE A 14 -19.20 -2.25 -1.96
N GLU A 15 -20.42 -1.84 -1.61
CA GLU A 15 -20.70 -1.07 -0.39
C GLU A 15 -20.30 -1.82 0.90
N ASN A 16 -20.59 -3.11 0.96
CA ASN A 16 -20.19 -3.97 2.07
C ASN A 16 -18.65 -4.06 2.15
N SER A 17 -18.01 -4.23 1.01
CA SER A 17 -16.55 -4.26 0.89
C SER A 17 -15.89 -2.95 1.37
N GLU A 18 -16.40 -1.78 0.97
CA GLU A 18 -15.87 -0.48 1.41
C GLU A 18 -15.96 -0.28 2.93
N LYS A 19 -17.05 -0.73 3.55
CA LYS A 19 -17.22 -0.67 5.01
C LYS A 19 -16.17 -1.51 5.74
N ILE A 20 -15.87 -2.70 5.21
CA ILE A 20 -14.86 -3.59 5.79
C ILE A 20 -13.45 -3.01 5.56
N GLU A 21 -13.18 -2.54 4.35
CA GLU A 21 -11.93 -1.89 3.99
C GLU A 21 -11.62 -0.70 4.92
N SER A 22 -12.60 0.16 5.17
CA SER A 22 -12.46 1.31 6.07
C SER A 22 -12.08 0.90 7.49
N LYS A 23 -12.62 -0.21 8.00
CA LYS A 23 -12.25 -0.77 9.31
C LYS A 23 -10.80 -1.27 9.32
N ILE A 24 -10.37 -1.94 8.25
CA ILE A 24 -8.98 -2.41 8.12
C ILE A 24 -8.03 -1.23 8.11
N TRP A 25 -8.30 -0.19 7.31
CA TRP A 25 -7.50 1.03 7.27
C TRP A 25 -7.44 1.72 8.63
N SER A 26 -8.56 1.81 9.35
CA SER A 26 -8.59 2.39 10.70
C SER A 26 -7.67 1.63 11.65
N LEU A 27 -7.65 0.30 11.59
CA LEU A 27 -6.75 -0.52 12.42
C LEU A 27 -5.28 -0.33 12.03
N TRP A 28 -4.95 -0.24 10.75
CA TRP A 28 -3.59 -0.04 10.29
C TRP A 28 -3.03 1.33 10.63
N THR A 29 -3.87 2.37 10.54
CA THR A 29 -3.45 3.76 10.79
C THR A 29 -3.50 4.18 12.25
N THR A 30 -3.99 3.30 13.14
CA THR A 30 -4.03 3.52 14.59
C THR A 30 -2.98 2.64 15.27
N HIS A 31 -2.02 3.25 15.95
CA HIS A 31 -1.01 2.50 16.70
C HIS A 31 -1.65 1.80 17.91
N PRO A 32 -1.39 0.49 18.13
CA PRO A 32 -2.15 -0.30 19.11
C PRO A 32 -1.99 0.16 20.57
N THR A 33 -0.91 0.89 20.89
CA THR A 33 -0.58 1.24 22.28
C THR A 33 -0.10 2.68 22.51
N LYS A 34 0.17 3.45 21.43
CA LYS A 34 0.79 4.78 21.54
C LYS A 34 0.07 5.80 20.65
N ASP A 35 -0.85 6.55 21.21
CA ASP A 35 -1.58 7.60 20.51
C ASP A 35 -0.64 8.67 19.91
N SER A 36 0.50 8.92 20.53
CA SER A 36 1.51 9.84 20.01
C SER A 36 2.06 9.42 18.65
N LEU A 37 2.22 8.11 18.40
CA LEU A 37 2.65 7.59 17.10
C LEU A 37 1.53 7.66 16.07
N THR A 38 0.28 7.44 16.47
CA THR A 38 -0.89 7.66 15.61
C THR A 38 -0.97 9.12 15.14
N ASN A 39 -0.78 10.07 16.06
CA ASN A 39 -0.77 11.49 15.75
C ASN A 39 0.40 11.86 14.81
N LEU A 40 1.60 11.35 15.09
CA LEU A 40 2.77 11.61 14.25
C LEU A 40 2.60 11.04 12.83
N LEU A 41 2.00 9.85 12.69
CA LEU A 41 1.65 9.29 11.37
C LEU A 41 0.64 10.17 10.63
N ALA A 42 -0.34 10.72 11.33
CA ALA A 42 -1.33 11.66 10.77
C ALA A 42 -0.66 12.97 10.32
N ASP A 43 0.28 13.50 11.08
CA ASP A 43 1.06 14.69 10.71
C ASP A 43 1.87 14.45 9.43
N GLY A 44 2.54 13.31 9.31
CA GLY A 44 3.23 12.90 8.09
C GLY A 44 2.28 12.78 6.89
N SER A 45 1.09 12.22 7.10
CA SER A 45 0.06 12.10 6.05
C SER A 45 -0.47 13.48 5.61
N SER A 46 -0.60 14.43 6.55
CA SER A 46 -0.95 15.81 6.25
C SER A 46 0.13 16.51 5.42
N SER A 47 1.40 16.34 5.79
CA SER A 47 2.54 16.88 5.02
C SER A 47 2.57 16.31 3.59
N MET A 48 2.34 15.01 3.44
CA MET A 48 2.26 14.36 2.13
C MET A 48 1.11 14.93 1.28
N SER A 49 -0.07 15.14 1.86
CA SER A 49 -1.23 15.71 1.15
C SER A 49 -1.01 17.15 0.70
N GLN A 50 -0.14 17.89 1.41
CA GLN A 50 0.30 19.24 1.06
C GLN A 50 1.49 19.25 0.08
N ASN A 51 1.88 18.08 -0.46
CA ASN A 51 3.05 17.89 -1.32
C ASN A 51 4.40 18.28 -0.68
N LYS A 52 4.46 18.29 0.65
CA LYS A 52 5.69 18.49 1.43
C LYS A 52 6.38 17.13 1.62
N LEU A 53 6.90 16.57 0.55
CA LEU A 53 7.35 15.17 0.51
C LEU A 53 8.57 14.91 1.40
N GLU A 54 9.53 15.83 1.48
CA GLU A 54 10.69 15.70 2.38
C GLU A 54 10.27 15.71 3.86
N ASP A 55 9.35 16.61 4.25
CA ASP A 55 8.83 16.65 5.62
C ASP A 55 8.10 15.34 5.97
N ALA A 56 7.25 14.87 5.05
CA ALA A 56 6.54 13.61 5.23
C ALA A 56 7.51 12.41 5.36
N TYR A 57 8.55 12.35 4.53
CA TYR A 57 9.59 11.33 4.60
C TYR A 57 10.29 11.31 5.97
N ASN A 58 10.68 12.48 6.47
CA ASN A 58 11.34 12.62 7.76
C ASN A 58 10.42 12.19 8.92
N ILE A 59 9.16 12.61 8.88
CA ILE A 59 8.17 12.24 9.91
C ILE A 59 7.94 10.71 9.90
N PHE A 60 7.72 10.09 8.75
CA PHE A 60 7.52 8.63 8.70
C PHE A 60 8.80 7.87 9.08
N THR A 61 9.98 8.40 8.80
CA THR A 61 11.25 7.84 9.27
C THR A 61 11.30 7.86 10.81
N GLU A 62 10.92 8.96 11.44
CA GLU A 62 10.84 9.05 12.90
C GLU A 62 9.84 8.04 13.50
N VAL A 63 8.69 7.84 12.86
CA VAL A 63 7.72 6.82 13.30
C VAL A 63 8.32 5.42 13.23
N ILE A 64 9.01 5.08 12.13
CA ILE A 64 9.68 3.79 11.93
C ILE A 64 10.78 3.56 12.97
N GLU A 65 11.57 4.58 13.30
CA GLU A 65 12.60 4.48 14.35
C GLU A 65 12.02 4.20 15.73
N LYS A 66 10.84 4.77 16.02
CA LYS A 66 10.12 4.56 17.29
C LYS A 66 9.39 3.22 17.38
N ASP A 67 8.90 2.70 16.28
CA ASP A 67 8.32 1.35 16.15
C ASP A 67 8.52 0.75 14.76
N PRO A 68 9.63 0.01 14.53
CA PRO A 68 9.90 -0.64 13.25
C PRO A 68 8.93 -1.80 12.92
N ASN A 69 8.09 -2.22 13.86
CA ASN A 69 7.11 -3.29 13.66
C ASN A 69 5.74 -2.77 13.23
N TRP A 70 5.54 -1.46 13.11
CA TRP A 70 4.30 -0.90 12.64
C TRP A 70 4.29 -0.78 11.10
N ALA A 71 3.62 -1.72 10.43
CA ALA A 71 3.61 -1.85 8.98
C ALA A 71 3.19 -0.57 8.26
N GLU A 72 2.20 0.16 8.77
CA GLU A 72 1.66 1.35 8.11
C GLU A 72 2.68 2.50 8.04
N ALA A 73 3.60 2.60 8.99
CA ALA A 73 4.68 3.60 8.92
C ALA A 73 5.58 3.38 7.69
N TRP A 74 5.95 2.13 7.41
CA TRP A 74 6.71 1.75 6.21
C TRP A 74 5.88 1.97 4.94
N ASN A 75 4.59 1.62 4.96
CA ASN A 75 3.69 1.82 3.82
C ASN A 75 3.56 3.30 3.45
N LYS A 76 3.41 4.17 4.43
CA LYS A 76 3.36 5.63 4.21
C LYS A 76 4.67 6.17 3.65
N ARG A 77 5.82 5.75 4.19
CA ARG A 77 7.13 6.18 3.66
C ARG A 77 7.36 5.64 2.25
N ALA A 78 6.98 4.40 1.96
CA ALA A 78 7.03 3.84 0.61
C ALA A 78 6.23 4.69 -0.40
N THR A 79 5.04 5.16 -0.01
CA THR A 79 4.23 6.03 -0.85
C THR A 79 4.93 7.36 -1.13
N VAL A 80 5.53 7.99 -0.13
CA VAL A 80 6.31 9.22 -0.30
C VAL A 80 7.51 8.99 -1.23
N LEU A 81 8.25 7.91 -1.03
CA LEU A 81 9.40 7.55 -1.88
C LEU A 81 8.98 7.33 -3.33
N TYR A 82 7.84 6.69 -3.57
CA TYR A 82 7.27 6.56 -4.91
C TYR A 82 6.97 7.92 -5.53
N LEU A 83 6.32 8.82 -4.79
CA LEU A 83 6.01 10.18 -5.25
C LEU A 83 7.28 11.02 -5.54
N MET A 84 8.38 10.73 -4.85
CA MET A 84 9.69 11.34 -5.09
C MET A 84 10.47 10.69 -6.25
N GLY A 85 9.92 9.66 -6.90
CA GLY A 85 10.59 8.90 -7.96
C GLY A 85 11.70 7.96 -7.46
N LYS A 86 11.78 7.70 -6.16
CA LYS A 86 12.77 6.82 -5.52
C LYS A 86 12.24 5.39 -5.45
N TYR A 87 12.06 4.77 -6.61
CA TYR A 87 11.29 3.52 -6.75
C TYR A 87 11.93 2.32 -6.05
N GLU A 88 13.24 2.17 -6.11
CA GLU A 88 13.96 1.06 -5.45
C GLU A 88 13.86 1.17 -3.92
N MET A 89 13.95 2.39 -3.38
CA MET A 89 13.78 2.62 -1.95
C MET A 89 12.33 2.37 -1.52
N SER A 90 11.37 2.78 -2.34
CA SER A 90 9.95 2.48 -2.13
C SER A 90 9.70 0.98 -2.08
N GLN A 91 10.30 0.22 -3.01
CA GLN A 91 10.18 -1.25 -3.01
C GLN A 91 10.79 -1.88 -1.74
N ALA A 92 11.91 -1.35 -1.25
CA ALA A 92 12.52 -1.85 -0.02
C ALA A 92 11.60 -1.65 1.19
N ASP A 93 10.93 -0.51 1.30
CA ASP A 93 9.94 -0.25 2.36
C ASP A 93 8.69 -1.14 2.21
N ILE A 94 8.19 -1.33 0.98
CA ILE A 94 7.09 -2.25 0.69
C ILE A 94 7.42 -3.68 1.16
N ASN A 95 8.64 -4.14 0.94
CA ASN A 95 9.07 -5.46 1.40
C ASN A 95 8.94 -5.58 2.93
N LYS A 96 9.28 -4.52 3.68
CA LYS A 96 9.07 -4.48 5.14
C LYS A 96 7.60 -4.57 5.53
N VAL A 97 6.73 -3.86 4.81
CA VAL A 97 5.27 -3.98 5.03
C VAL A 97 4.80 -5.41 4.85
N LEU A 98 5.18 -6.04 3.73
CA LEU A 98 4.72 -7.39 3.37
C LEU A 98 5.36 -8.49 4.24
N ASP A 99 6.52 -8.25 4.83
CA ASP A 99 7.11 -9.12 5.86
C ASP A 99 6.27 -9.12 7.16
N ILE A 100 5.70 -7.96 7.52
CA ILE A 100 4.86 -7.79 8.72
C ILE A 100 3.41 -8.24 8.47
N GLU A 101 2.81 -7.79 7.36
CA GLU A 101 1.43 -8.11 6.96
C GLU A 101 1.37 -8.44 5.47
N LYS A 102 1.39 -9.70 5.13
CA LYS A 102 1.37 -10.20 3.73
C LYS A 102 0.10 -9.82 2.96
N ARG A 103 -1.00 -9.56 3.68
CA ARG A 103 -2.30 -9.19 3.10
C ARG A 103 -2.49 -7.67 3.02
N HIS A 104 -1.45 -6.88 3.21
CA HIS A 104 -1.54 -5.43 3.13
C HIS A 104 -1.81 -4.99 1.68
N PHE A 105 -3.09 -4.93 1.29
CA PHE A 105 -3.50 -4.67 -0.10
C PHE A 105 -3.03 -3.30 -0.61
N GLY A 106 -2.86 -2.30 0.26
CA GLY A 106 -2.23 -1.02 -0.09
C GLY A 106 -0.77 -1.18 -0.51
N ALA A 107 0.01 -1.99 0.22
CA ALA A 107 1.40 -2.27 -0.13
C ALA A 107 1.51 -3.14 -1.39
N LEU A 108 0.64 -4.15 -1.57
CA LEU A 108 0.59 -4.95 -2.79
C LEU A 108 0.26 -4.09 -4.02
N THR A 109 -0.69 -3.17 -3.89
CA THR A 109 -1.01 -2.21 -4.97
C THR A 109 0.14 -1.24 -5.21
N GLY A 110 0.76 -0.72 -4.14
CA GLY A 110 1.96 0.11 -4.21
C GLY A 110 3.12 -0.59 -4.91
N GLN A 111 3.35 -1.89 -4.64
CA GLN A 111 4.32 -2.71 -5.34
C GLN A 111 4.01 -2.77 -6.85
N GLY A 112 2.75 -2.97 -7.21
CA GLY A 112 2.32 -2.92 -8.61
C GLY A 112 2.68 -1.59 -9.29
N LEU A 113 2.45 -0.46 -8.62
CA LEU A 113 2.83 0.87 -9.12
C LEU A 113 4.35 1.02 -9.28
N VAL A 114 5.13 0.64 -8.27
CA VAL A 114 6.59 0.69 -8.30
C VAL A 114 7.16 -0.16 -9.42
N GLN A 115 6.70 -1.40 -9.55
CA GLN A 115 7.17 -2.32 -10.59
C GLN A 115 6.75 -1.85 -12.00
N THR A 116 5.60 -1.18 -12.11
CA THR A 116 5.20 -0.52 -13.37
C THR A 116 6.16 0.62 -13.73
N ALA A 117 6.51 1.47 -12.78
CA ALA A 117 7.46 2.57 -12.98
C ALA A 117 8.87 2.06 -13.36
N LEU A 118 9.29 0.93 -12.79
CA LEU A 118 10.53 0.24 -13.12
C LEU A 118 10.45 -0.59 -14.41
N GLN A 119 9.32 -0.57 -15.12
CA GLN A 119 9.03 -1.34 -16.35
C GLN A 119 9.09 -2.87 -16.16
N ASN A 120 9.01 -3.35 -14.94
CA ASN A 120 8.91 -4.77 -14.60
C ASN A 120 7.45 -5.24 -14.67
N TYR A 121 6.83 -5.17 -15.85
CA TYR A 121 5.38 -5.32 -16.04
C TYR A 121 4.83 -6.65 -15.53
N GLN A 122 5.56 -7.76 -15.70
CA GLN A 122 5.09 -9.06 -15.17
C GLN A 122 5.02 -9.06 -13.65
N LYS A 123 6.03 -8.52 -12.96
CA LYS A 123 6.03 -8.39 -11.50
C LYS A 123 4.92 -7.46 -11.01
N ALA A 124 4.63 -6.40 -11.77
CA ALA A 124 3.52 -5.50 -11.47
C ALA A 124 2.17 -6.24 -11.55
N ILE A 125 1.94 -7.02 -12.61
CA ILE A 125 0.74 -7.83 -12.79
C ILE A 125 0.59 -8.82 -11.62
N ASP A 126 1.64 -9.55 -11.28
CA ASP A 126 1.63 -10.51 -10.18
C ASP A 126 1.24 -9.83 -8.85
N SER A 127 1.76 -8.63 -8.59
CA SER A 127 1.43 -7.87 -7.39
C SER A 127 -0.03 -7.42 -7.35
N TYR A 128 -0.58 -6.97 -8.48
CA TYR A 128 -2.00 -6.61 -8.58
C TYR A 128 -2.92 -7.83 -8.47
N ILE A 129 -2.51 -8.99 -8.97
CA ILE A 129 -3.25 -10.25 -8.78
C ILE A 129 -3.31 -10.59 -7.29
N GLU A 130 -2.20 -10.50 -6.56
CA GLU A 130 -2.20 -10.75 -5.11
C GLU A 130 -3.08 -9.74 -4.36
N ALA A 131 -3.05 -8.45 -4.71
CA ALA A 131 -3.95 -7.45 -4.15
C ALA A 131 -5.42 -7.81 -4.39
N HIS A 132 -5.77 -8.23 -5.60
CA HIS A 132 -7.13 -8.64 -5.96
C HIS A 132 -7.60 -9.89 -5.19
N LYS A 133 -6.71 -10.85 -4.94
CA LYS A 133 -7.04 -12.04 -4.12
C LYS A 133 -7.39 -11.66 -2.69
N VAL A 134 -6.72 -10.64 -2.13
CA VAL A 134 -7.01 -10.15 -0.78
C VAL A 134 -8.28 -9.31 -0.75
N HIS A 135 -8.47 -8.45 -1.75
CA HIS A 135 -9.56 -7.49 -1.83
C HIS A 135 -10.25 -7.54 -3.22
N PRO A 136 -11.18 -8.50 -3.44
CA PRO A 136 -11.78 -8.74 -4.76
C PRO A 136 -12.57 -7.57 -5.35
N TYR A 137 -13.10 -6.67 -4.51
CA TYR A 137 -13.84 -5.49 -4.95
C TYR A 137 -12.97 -4.25 -5.21
N MET A 138 -11.66 -4.32 -4.97
CA MET A 138 -10.75 -3.24 -5.32
C MET A 138 -10.64 -3.11 -6.84
N LYS A 139 -11.04 -1.95 -7.37
CA LYS A 139 -11.12 -1.74 -8.84
C LYS A 139 -9.75 -1.55 -9.49
N SER A 140 -8.83 -0.86 -8.82
CA SER A 140 -7.54 -0.49 -9.40
C SER A 140 -6.69 -1.68 -9.86
N PRO A 141 -6.56 -2.81 -9.13
CA PRO A 141 -5.79 -3.95 -9.60
C PRO A 141 -6.26 -4.49 -10.94
N MET A 142 -7.56 -4.71 -11.12
CA MET A 142 -8.11 -5.26 -12.35
C MET A 142 -7.85 -4.35 -13.56
N ILE A 143 -8.07 -3.04 -13.40
CA ILE A 143 -7.79 -2.04 -14.46
C ILE A 143 -6.31 -2.05 -14.84
N MET A 144 -5.42 -2.13 -13.86
CA MET A 144 -3.98 -2.12 -14.10
C MET A 144 -3.49 -3.41 -14.75
N ILE A 145 -4.02 -4.57 -14.36
CA ILE A 145 -3.71 -5.85 -14.99
C ILE A 145 -4.03 -5.80 -16.49
N GLU A 146 -5.24 -5.36 -16.87
CA GLU A 146 -5.63 -5.25 -18.28
C GLU A 146 -4.69 -4.34 -19.07
N LYS A 147 -4.38 -3.15 -18.54
CA LYS A 147 -3.46 -2.19 -19.17
C LYS A 147 -2.06 -2.78 -19.38
N LEU A 148 -1.53 -3.45 -18.37
CA LEU A 148 -0.18 -4.01 -18.43
C LEU A 148 -0.09 -5.22 -19.36
N MET A 149 -1.12 -6.06 -19.42
CA MET A 149 -1.20 -7.16 -20.37
C MET A 149 -1.17 -6.64 -21.82
N LEU A 150 -1.91 -5.58 -22.11
CA LEU A 150 -1.87 -4.93 -23.43
C LEU A 150 -0.49 -4.35 -23.76
N GLN A 151 0.21 -3.81 -22.74
CA GLN A 151 1.57 -3.28 -22.91
C GLN A 151 2.58 -4.39 -23.24
N LEU A 152 2.50 -5.52 -22.54
CA LEU A 152 3.36 -6.69 -22.81
C LEU A 152 3.14 -7.26 -24.20
N GLN A 153 1.88 -7.35 -24.68
CA GLN A 153 1.56 -7.81 -26.04
C GLN A 153 2.21 -6.93 -27.10
N LYS A 154 2.22 -5.60 -26.91
CA LYS A 154 2.86 -4.67 -27.85
C LYS A 154 4.37 -4.79 -27.92
N GLN A 155 5.02 -5.23 -26.83
CA GLN A 155 6.47 -5.44 -26.80
C GLN A 155 6.91 -6.77 -27.44
N SER A 156 5.97 -7.70 -27.66
CA SER A 156 6.22 -9.02 -28.22
C SER A 156 6.05 -9.08 -29.75
N ILE A 157 5.72 -7.96 -30.39
CA ILE A 157 5.59 -7.78 -31.86
C ILE A 157 6.78 -7.01 -32.40
#